data_97a7a1fe4347b87579609e09f41c09d1
#
_entry.id   97a7a1fe4347b87579609e09f41c09d1
#
_cell.length_a   1.000
_cell.length_b   1.000
_cell.length_c   1.000
_cell.angle_alpha   90.00
_cell.angle_beta   90.00
_cell.angle_gamma   90.00
#
_symmetry.space_group_name_H-M   'P 1'
#
loop_
_entity.id
_entity.type
_entity.pdbx_description
1 polymer ?
#
loop_
_entity_poly.entity_id
_entity_poly.type
_entity_poly.pdbx_seq_one_letter_code
_entity_poly.pdbx_strand_id
1 'polypeptide(L)'
;PSSNIRVQIYDRLMDLDENGVPQPMLAESWERPDDKTIIFHLRKGVKFHNGDEMKASDVKFSLERALAAPEVSHILTGINGVEVLDDYTVKVTTEKPMAAILNNLAHTTIAILSEKATKEAGDKFGQNPVGSGPYKFVSWQSGDRVTLEAFPEYWQGEAPIKNVVFRNIVEETNRTIGLETGELDIIYDIQGMDKNKLKDDDRFVLIEGPQASLTYLGFNMKKAPYDNPKVREAISYAIDQKPIIDTVFLGAGEAANSIIGPNVWGYYDVEKYTQDIEKAKALLAEAGYPDGFKAKIWVNDNPVRRDTAVILQDQLKQIGIDLAIETVEWGAFLDGTARGDHEMFLLGWGTVTRDPDYGIYELVSTSTMGAAGNRSFYSNPTVDKLLEEGRTELDPEKRKAIYKEIQEIIRKDIPMYMIIYPLQNVVTQKNIKNFKLDPSN
;
A
#
# COMPACT_ATOMS: atom_id res chain seq x y z
N PRO A 1 10.67 -0.93 6.26
CA PRO A 1 11.24 -1.75 7.34
C PRO A 1 10.43 -1.67 8.63
N SER A 2 9.75 -0.54 8.88
CA SER A 2 8.96 -0.38 10.11
C SER A 2 7.76 -1.33 10.22
N SER A 3 7.07 -1.65 9.12
CA SER A 3 5.92 -2.56 9.11
C SER A 3 6.32 -3.98 9.50
N ASN A 4 7.38 -4.52 8.88
CA ASN A 4 7.87 -5.88 9.15
C ASN A 4 8.30 -6.07 10.62
N ILE A 5 8.85 -5.03 11.25
CA ILE A 5 9.23 -5.07 12.68
C ILE A 5 7.97 -4.93 13.55
N ARG A 6 7.06 -4.02 13.17
CA ARG A 6 5.86 -3.71 13.95
C ARG A 6 4.95 -4.93 14.13
N VAL A 7 4.72 -5.69 13.07
CA VAL A 7 3.89 -6.91 13.12
C VAL A 7 4.49 -8.04 13.96
N GLN A 8 5.78 -7.97 14.31
CA GLN A 8 6.41 -8.91 15.23
C GLN A 8 6.18 -8.53 16.70
N ILE A 9 6.01 -7.23 16.97
CA ILE A 9 5.90 -6.70 18.35
C ILE A 9 4.44 -6.54 18.77
N TYR A 10 3.56 -6.20 17.82
CA TYR A 10 2.18 -5.82 18.11
C TYR A 10 1.18 -6.66 17.33
N ASP A 11 0.12 -7.04 18.01
CA ASP A 11 -1.11 -7.55 17.39
C ASP A 11 -2.12 -6.41 17.15
N ARG A 12 -3.14 -6.71 16.35
CA ARG A 12 -4.24 -5.85 15.92
C ARG A 12 -5.58 -6.47 16.32
N LEU A 13 -6.68 -5.73 16.22
CA LEU A 13 -8.01 -6.32 16.42
C LEU A 13 -8.33 -7.37 15.38
N MET A 14 -8.01 -7.07 14.12
CA MET A 14 -8.29 -7.90 12.96
C MET A 14 -6.98 -8.23 12.23
N ASP A 15 -7.00 -9.29 11.43
CA ASP A 15 -5.98 -9.61 10.44
C ASP A 15 -6.63 -9.74 9.07
N LEU A 16 -5.83 -9.91 8.01
CA LEU A 16 -6.31 -10.17 6.65
C LEU A 16 -5.75 -11.51 6.16
N ASP A 17 -6.59 -12.28 5.47
CA ASP A 17 -6.10 -13.46 4.75
C ASP A 17 -5.37 -13.07 3.44
N GLU A 18 -4.91 -14.05 2.69
CA GLU A 18 -4.21 -13.86 1.41
C GLU A 18 -5.04 -13.12 0.35
N ASN A 19 -6.36 -13.12 0.47
CA ASN A 19 -7.30 -12.43 -0.43
C ASN A 19 -7.75 -11.06 0.07
N GLY A 20 -7.21 -10.59 1.23
CA GLY A 20 -7.61 -9.32 1.85
C GLY A 20 -8.93 -9.38 2.62
N VAL A 21 -9.42 -10.60 2.92
CA VAL A 21 -10.65 -10.78 3.72
C VAL A 21 -10.32 -10.70 5.21
N PRO A 22 -11.05 -9.87 5.99
CA PRO A 22 -10.83 -9.73 7.42
C PRO A 22 -10.97 -11.05 8.18
N GLN A 23 -9.99 -11.31 9.05
CA GLN A 23 -9.91 -12.50 9.91
C GLN A 23 -9.83 -12.10 11.39
N PRO A 24 -10.33 -12.93 12.32
CA PRO A 24 -10.16 -12.72 13.76
C PRO A 24 -8.68 -12.69 14.16
N MET A 25 -8.29 -11.69 14.96
CA MET A 25 -6.98 -11.65 15.64
C MET A 25 -7.15 -11.45 17.13
N LEU A 26 -6.95 -10.25 17.70
CA LEU A 26 -7.25 -10.00 19.12
C LEU A 26 -8.77 -9.97 19.42
N ALA A 27 -9.58 -9.56 18.45
CA ALA A 27 -11.00 -9.85 18.46
C ALA A 27 -11.23 -11.28 17.97
N GLU A 28 -11.81 -12.14 18.83
CA GLU A 28 -12.16 -13.53 18.43
C GLU A 28 -13.44 -13.60 17.61
N SER A 29 -14.31 -12.59 17.77
CA SER A 29 -15.55 -12.43 17.00
C SER A 29 -16.05 -10.99 17.07
N TRP A 30 -16.99 -10.67 16.20
CA TRP A 30 -17.68 -9.38 16.21
C TRP A 30 -19.11 -9.53 15.72
N GLU A 31 -19.95 -8.56 16.08
CA GLU A 31 -21.33 -8.46 15.61
C GLU A 31 -21.66 -7.02 15.19
N ARG A 32 -22.61 -6.89 14.28
CA ARG A 32 -23.15 -5.61 13.84
C ARG A 32 -24.63 -5.53 14.21
N PRO A 33 -24.97 -4.96 15.39
CA PRO A 33 -26.39 -4.80 15.77
C PRO A 33 -27.13 -3.81 14.89
N ASP A 34 -26.42 -2.89 14.26
CA ASP A 34 -26.92 -1.96 13.25
C ASP A 34 -25.79 -1.57 12.28
N ASP A 35 -26.12 -0.78 11.24
CA ASP A 35 -25.18 -0.41 10.16
C ASP A 35 -24.02 0.48 10.60
N LYS A 36 -24.08 1.08 11.80
CA LYS A 36 -23.10 2.03 12.33
C LYS A 36 -22.40 1.55 13.60
N THR A 37 -22.75 0.38 14.08
CA THR A 37 -22.24 -0.16 15.33
C THR A 37 -21.58 -1.51 15.10
N ILE A 38 -20.39 -1.69 15.64
CA ILE A 38 -19.70 -2.97 15.69
C ILE A 38 -19.31 -3.23 17.14
N ILE A 39 -19.64 -4.43 17.62
CA ILE A 39 -19.25 -4.91 18.94
C ILE A 39 -18.20 -6.00 18.73
N PHE A 40 -17.00 -5.80 19.27
CA PHE A 40 -15.91 -6.76 19.23
C PHE A 40 -15.82 -7.51 20.56
N HIS A 41 -15.74 -8.83 20.47
CA HIS A 41 -15.47 -9.71 21.60
C HIS A 41 -13.98 -10.09 21.60
N LEU A 42 -13.26 -9.73 22.65
CA LEU A 42 -11.81 -9.87 22.73
C LEU A 42 -11.41 -11.25 23.30
N ARG A 43 -10.28 -11.76 22.84
CA ARG A 43 -9.65 -12.94 23.42
C ARG A 43 -9.24 -12.67 24.87
N LYS A 44 -9.54 -13.65 25.74
CA LYS A 44 -9.14 -13.63 27.15
C LYS A 44 -7.74 -14.20 27.30
N GLY A 45 -7.01 -13.73 28.34
CA GLY A 45 -5.69 -14.25 28.67
C GLY A 45 -4.57 -13.83 27.72
N VAL A 46 -4.80 -12.92 26.79
CA VAL A 46 -3.75 -12.33 25.97
C VAL A 46 -2.88 -11.44 26.87
N LYS A 47 -1.56 -11.67 26.86
CA LYS A 47 -0.61 -10.89 27.64
C LYS A 47 0.19 -9.94 26.76
N PHE A 48 0.47 -8.77 27.30
CA PHE A 48 1.52 -7.91 26.81
C PHE A 48 2.90 -8.40 27.24
N HIS A 49 3.95 -7.93 26.60
CA HIS A 49 5.34 -8.31 26.87
C HIS A 49 5.80 -7.99 28.31
N ASN A 50 5.15 -7.07 28.99
CA ASN A 50 5.38 -6.75 30.41
C ASN A 50 4.61 -7.65 31.39
N GLY A 51 3.83 -8.62 30.89
CA GLY A 51 3.05 -9.58 31.67
C GLY A 51 1.63 -9.12 32.03
N ASP A 52 1.26 -7.86 31.80
CA ASP A 52 -0.11 -7.37 31.99
C ASP A 52 -1.07 -8.03 30.98
N GLU A 53 -2.27 -8.36 31.41
CA GLU A 53 -3.31 -8.91 30.51
C GLU A 53 -4.00 -7.79 29.75
N MET A 54 -4.17 -8.00 28.42
CA MET A 54 -4.91 -7.07 27.56
C MET A 54 -6.40 -7.02 27.93
N LYS A 55 -6.94 -5.82 27.98
CA LYS A 55 -8.35 -5.52 28.27
C LYS A 55 -8.95 -4.61 27.21
N ALA A 56 -10.27 -4.50 27.25
CA ALA A 56 -11.03 -3.58 26.38
C ALA A 56 -10.61 -2.10 26.53
N SER A 57 -10.10 -1.70 27.71
CA SER A 57 -9.52 -0.37 27.93
C SER A 57 -8.28 -0.10 27.06
N ASP A 58 -7.41 -1.12 26.86
CA ASP A 58 -6.23 -0.99 26.01
C ASP A 58 -6.63 -0.80 24.54
N VAL A 59 -7.68 -1.50 24.10
CA VAL A 59 -8.24 -1.34 22.74
C VAL A 59 -8.80 0.07 22.56
N LYS A 60 -9.63 0.54 23.50
CA LYS A 60 -10.16 1.91 23.47
C LYS A 60 -9.04 2.93 23.42
N PHE A 61 -8.07 2.84 24.32
CA PHE A 61 -6.92 3.74 24.37
C PHE A 61 -6.16 3.76 23.02
N SER A 62 -5.92 2.58 22.44
CA SER A 62 -5.17 2.46 21.18
C SER A 62 -5.88 3.09 20.00
N LEU A 63 -7.20 2.85 19.88
CA LEU A 63 -8.01 3.43 18.81
C LEU A 63 -8.15 4.95 18.95
N GLU A 64 -8.42 5.45 20.16
CA GLU A 64 -8.51 6.90 20.44
C GLU A 64 -7.16 7.60 20.16
N ARG A 65 -6.04 6.96 20.52
CA ARG A 65 -4.70 7.47 20.22
C ARG A 65 -4.44 7.51 18.72
N ALA A 66 -4.85 6.48 17.97
CA ALA A 66 -4.70 6.43 16.51
C ALA A 66 -5.58 7.50 15.83
N LEU A 67 -6.81 7.72 16.29
CA LEU A 67 -7.70 8.79 15.82
C LEU A 67 -7.12 10.20 16.06
N ALA A 68 -6.33 10.39 17.11
CA ALA A 68 -5.68 11.65 17.42
C ALA A 68 -4.35 11.87 16.70
N ALA A 69 -3.79 10.84 16.04
CA ALA A 69 -2.48 10.91 15.39
C ALA A 69 -2.63 11.28 13.89
N PRO A 70 -2.16 12.47 13.43
CA PRO A 70 -2.35 12.91 12.04
C PRO A 70 -1.84 11.94 10.97
N GLU A 71 -0.78 11.18 11.29
CA GLU A 71 -0.14 10.25 10.35
C GLU A 71 -0.98 9.01 10.05
N VAL A 72 -1.94 8.66 10.92
CA VAL A 72 -2.73 7.42 10.81
C VAL A 72 -4.23 7.62 10.95
N SER A 73 -4.70 8.76 11.42
CA SER A 73 -6.12 9.05 11.65
C SER A 73 -6.98 8.91 10.41
N HIS A 74 -6.41 9.18 9.22
CA HIS A 74 -7.10 9.03 7.95
C HIS A 74 -7.60 7.59 7.70
N ILE A 75 -6.90 6.56 8.24
CA ILE A 75 -7.31 5.15 8.12
C ILE A 75 -8.61 4.88 8.92
N LEU A 76 -8.82 5.61 10.01
CA LEU A 76 -9.96 5.45 10.92
C LEU A 76 -11.05 6.52 10.73
N THR A 77 -10.96 7.33 9.66
CA THR A 77 -11.93 8.38 9.36
C THR A 77 -13.35 7.80 9.33
N GLY A 78 -14.27 8.43 10.06
CA GLY A 78 -15.66 8.00 10.19
C GLY A 78 -15.97 7.28 11.51
N ILE A 79 -14.96 6.81 12.27
CA ILE A 79 -15.18 6.34 13.64
C ILE A 79 -15.42 7.57 14.53
N ASN A 80 -16.53 7.56 15.26
CA ASN A 80 -16.95 8.66 16.15
C ASN A 80 -17.09 8.26 17.62
N GLY A 81 -16.93 6.96 17.94
CA GLY A 81 -16.98 6.50 19.31
C GLY A 81 -16.34 5.15 19.53
N VAL A 82 -15.66 4.99 20.66
CA VAL A 82 -15.12 3.73 21.17
C VAL A 82 -15.52 3.61 22.65
N GLU A 83 -16.34 2.61 22.97
CA GLU A 83 -16.89 2.40 24.30
C GLU A 83 -16.51 1.02 24.84
N VAL A 84 -16.06 0.97 26.07
CA VAL A 84 -15.81 -0.28 26.81
C VAL A 84 -17.14 -0.72 27.44
N LEU A 85 -17.66 -1.88 27.04
CA LEU A 85 -18.87 -2.45 27.59
C LEU A 85 -18.56 -3.33 28.81
N ASP A 86 -17.50 -4.08 28.77
CA ASP A 86 -16.90 -4.86 29.85
C ASP A 86 -15.40 -5.09 29.58
N ASP A 87 -14.71 -5.87 30.42
CA ASP A 87 -13.28 -6.12 30.33
C ASP A 87 -12.84 -6.69 28.94
N TYR A 88 -13.74 -7.34 28.20
CA TYR A 88 -13.44 -8.04 26.94
C TYR A 88 -14.40 -7.72 25.82
N THR A 89 -15.18 -6.64 25.97
CA THR A 89 -16.15 -6.23 24.95
C THR A 89 -16.00 -4.75 24.65
N VAL A 90 -15.74 -4.43 23.39
CA VAL A 90 -15.58 -3.05 22.88
C VAL A 90 -16.64 -2.76 21.83
N LYS A 91 -17.34 -1.64 21.98
CA LYS A 91 -18.24 -1.11 20.96
C LYS A 91 -17.56 0.02 20.20
N VAL A 92 -17.55 -0.08 18.88
CA VAL A 92 -17.09 0.96 17.96
C VAL A 92 -18.29 1.48 17.19
N THR A 93 -18.46 2.81 17.14
CA THR A 93 -19.52 3.48 16.39
C THR A 93 -18.95 4.36 15.30
N THR A 94 -19.71 4.51 14.22
CA THR A 94 -19.34 5.31 13.05
C THR A 94 -20.42 6.33 12.71
N GLU A 95 -20.05 7.43 12.07
CA GLU A 95 -20.98 8.48 11.65
C GLU A 95 -21.96 7.99 10.56
N LYS A 96 -21.44 7.18 9.65
CA LYS A 96 -22.17 6.51 8.56
C LYS A 96 -21.80 5.03 8.55
N PRO A 97 -22.57 4.15 7.88
CA PRO A 97 -22.10 2.78 7.64
C PRO A 97 -20.69 2.81 7.04
N MET A 98 -19.80 1.93 7.52
CA MET A 98 -18.40 1.88 7.09
C MET A 98 -18.05 0.44 6.73
N ALA A 99 -18.06 0.14 5.43
CA ALA A 99 -17.82 -1.22 4.93
C ALA A 99 -16.39 -1.70 5.18
N ALA A 100 -15.40 -0.82 4.98
CA ALA A 100 -13.98 -1.14 5.09
C ALA A 100 -13.44 -1.17 6.53
N ILE A 101 -14.25 -0.95 7.57
CA ILE A 101 -13.76 -0.77 8.93
C ILE A 101 -12.93 -1.96 9.45
N LEU A 102 -13.31 -3.19 9.11
CA LEU A 102 -12.56 -4.38 9.54
C LEU A 102 -11.18 -4.45 8.87
N ASN A 103 -11.09 -4.09 7.60
CA ASN A 103 -9.83 -3.98 6.86
C ASN A 103 -8.95 -2.86 7.45
N ASN A 104 -9.55 -1.73 7.80
CA ASN A 104 -8.83 -0.61 8.40
C ASN A 104 -8.27 -0.98 9.79
N LEU A 105 -9.03 -1.74 10.60
CA LEU A 105 -8.59 -2.24 11.91
C LEU A 105 -7.56 -3.39 11.80
N ALA A 106 -7.35 -3.96 10.62
CA ALA A 106 -6.29 -4.91 10.31
C ALA A 106 -4.99 -4.23 9.88
N HIS A 107 -4.99 -2.91 9.65
CA HIS A 107 -3.80 -2.21 9.19
C HIS A 107 -2.70 -2.20 10.26
N THR A 108 -1.44 -2.41 9.86
CA THR A 108 -0.28 -2.59 10.77
C THR A 108 0.00 -1.40 11.69
N THR A 109 -0.49 -0.19 11.35
CA THR A 109 -0.37 1.00 12.20
C THR A 109 -1.46 1.09 13.27
N ILE A 110 -2.54 0.31 13.14
CA ILE A 110 -3.65 0.27 14.10
C ILE A 110 -3.40 -0.87 15.11
N ALA A 111 -2.23 -0.85 15.70
CA ALA A 111 -1.79 -1.82 16.69
C ALA A 111 -2.46 -1.58 18.06
N ILE A 112 -2.71 -2.67 18.80
CA ILE A 112 -3.21 -2.57 20.17
C ILE A 112 -2.03 -2.46 21.12
N LEU A 113 -2.02 -1.41 21.93
CA LEU A 113 -0.94 -1.03 22.83
C LEU A 113 -1.39 -1.22 24.28
N SER A 114 -0.47 -1.54 25.17
CA SER A 114 -0.73 -1.44 26.62
C SER A 114 -0.90 0.02 27.00
N GLU A 115 -2.08 0.39 27.46
CA GLU A 115 -2.38 1.75 27.94
C GLU A 115 -1.44 2.16 29.05
N LYS A 116 -1.25 1.26 30.05
CA LYS A 116 -0.38 1.48 31.20
C LYS A 116 1.07 1.71 30.76
N ALA A 117 1.65 0.78 30.01
CA ALA A 117 3.04 0.90 29.56
C ALA A 117 3.27 2.13 28.68
N THR A 118 2.30 2.47 27.81
CA THR A 118 2.39 3.66 26.97
C THR A 118 2.38 4.95 27.78
N LYS A 119 1.50 5.05 28.78
CA LYS A 119 1.42 6.23 29.68
C LYS A 119 2.66 6.37 30.55
N GLU A 120 3.18 5.26 31.08
CA GLU A 120 4.39 5.23 31.93
C GLU A 120 5.64 5.64 31.15
N ALA A 121 5.79 5.17 29.90
CA ALA A 121 6.93 5.47 29.06
C ALA A 121 6.86 6.84 28.36
N GLY A 122 5.67 7.38 28.13
CA GLY A 122 5.44 8.66 27.44
C GLY A 122 6.12 8.68 26.08
N ASP A 123 6.87 9.75 25.77
CA ASP A 123 7.58 9.94 24.49
C ASP A 123 8.66 8.88 24.23
N LYS A 124 9.07 8.15 25.25
CA LYS A 124 10.08 7.06 25.12
C LYS A 124 9.47 5.72 24.73
N PHE A 125 8.15 5.60 24.64
CA PHE A 125 7.48 4.33 24.32
C PHE A 125 7.98 3.73 23.00
N GLY A 126 8.19 4.55 21.96
CA GLY A 126 8.72 4.10 20.69
C GLY A 126 10.16 3.54 20.73
N GLN A 127 10.92 3.82 21.79
CA GLN A 127 12.28 3.33 21.99
C GLN A 127 12.31 2.01 22.80
N ASN A 128 11.27 1.73 23.57
CA ASN A 128 11.08 0.52 24.36
C ASN A 128 9.63 0.03 24.22
N PRO A 129 9.28 -0.48 23.04
CA PRO A 129 7.89 -0.84 22.74
C PRO A 129 7.43 -2.05 23.55
N VAL A 130 6.19 -2.01 24.04
CA VAL A 130 5.50 -3.11 24.73
C VAL A 130 4.26 -3.44 23.93
N GLY A 131 4.23 -4.61 23.30
CA GLY A 131 3.12 -5.13 22.53
C GLY A 131 2.65 -6.48 23.03
N SER A 132 1.77 -7.13 22.28
CA SER A 132 1.25 -8.47 22.53
C SER A 132 1.69 -9.49 21.47
N GLY A 133 2.53 -9.08 20.52
CA GLY A 133 2.96 -9.88 19.39
C GLY A 133 3.95 -11.01 19.75
N PRO A 134 4.34 -11.83 18.75
CA PRO A 134 5.15 -13.03 18.98
C PRO A 134 6.58 -12.76 19.46
N TYR A 135 7.08 -11.52 19.32
CA TYR A 135 8.43 -11.15 19.72
C TYR A 135 8.45 -9.90 20.58
N LYS A 136 9.30 -9.93 21.63
CA LYS A 136 9.60 -8.79 22.49
C LYS A 136 10.80 -8.02 21.95
N PHE A 137 10.76 -6.70 22.14
CA PHE A 137 11.88 -5.82 21.84
C PHE A 137 13.03 -6.02 22.82
N VAL A 138 14.26 -6.11 22.29
CA VAL A 138 15.50 -6.22 23.07
C VAL A 138 16.33 -4.95 22.95
N SER A 139 16.64 -4.53 21.71
CA SER A 139 17.48 -3.35 21.48
C SER A 139 17.30 -2.76 20.08
N TRP A 140 17.61 -1.48 19.98
CA TRP A 140 17.67 -0.76 18.70
C TRP A 140 18.95 0.07 18.61
N GLN A 141 19.73 -0.19 17.57
CA GLN A 141 20.86 0.62 17.15
C GLN A 141 20.46 1.38 15.90
N SER A 142 20.25 2.70 16.05
CA SER A 142 19.73 3.53 14.97
C SER A 142 20.61 3.44 13.72
N GLY A 143 19.99 3.21 12.57
CA GLY A 143 20.67 3.05 11.27
C GLY A 143 21.32 1.67 11.04
N ASP A 144 21.42 0.80 12.05
CA ASP A 144 22.06 -0.51 11.93
C ASP A 144 21.05 -1.66 12.12
N ARG A 145 20.52 -1.84 13.34
CA ARG A 145 19.70 -3.04 13.63
C ARG A 145 18.64 -2.87 14.70
N VAL A 146 17.64 -3.74 14.65
CA VAL A 146 16.68 -4.00 15.75
C VAL A 146 16.76 -5.46 16.11
N THR A 147 16.91 -5.75 17.41
CA THR A 147 16.96 -7.12 17.96
C THR A 147 15.66 -7.41 18.72
N LEU A 148 15.09 -8.55 18.44
CA LEU A 148 13.89 -9.06 19.08
C LEU A 148 14.16 -10.47 19.65
N GLU A 149 13.43 -10.85 20.71
CA GLU A 149 13.41 -12.22 21.27
C GLU A 149 11.99 -12.78 21.27
N ALA A 150 11.84 -14.09 21.08
CA ALA A 150 10.53 -14.75 21.13
C ALA A 150 9.84 -14.52 22.47
N PHE A 151 8.52 -14.28 22.42
CA PHE A 151 7.69 -14.14 23.61
C PHE A 151 7.11 -15.51 24.02
N PRO A 152 7.58 -16.13 25.14
CA PRO A 152 7.15 -17.47 25.53
C PRO A 152 5.66 -17.60 25.84
N GLU A 153 5.04 -16.49 26.31
CA GLU A 153 3.61 -16.45 26.66
C GLU A 153 2.73 -15.90 25.53
N TYR A 154 3.24 -15.91 24.27
CA TYR A 154 2.43 -15.48 23.13
C TYR A 154 1.16 -16.32 22.99
N TRP A 155 0.02 -15.69 22.84
CA TRP A 155 -1.29 -16.35 22.85
C TRP A 155 -1.51 -17.41 21.75
N GLN A 156 -0.77 -17.31 20.62
CA GLN A 156 -0.76 -18.35 19.57
C GLN A 156 0.35 -19.38 19.76
N GLY A 157 1.07 -19.35 20.88
CA GLY A 157 2.21 -20.19 21.14
C GLY A 157 3.56 -19.52 20.82
N GLU A 158 4.59 -19.93 21.56
CA GLU A 158 5.94 -19.36 21.40
C GLU A 158 6.50 -19.56 20.00
N ALA A 159 7.05 -18.51 19.40
CA ALA A 159 7.70 -18.59 18.11
C ALA A 159 8.88 -19.56 18.10
N PRO A 160 9.05 -20.41 17.05
CA PRO A 160 10.11 -21.40 16.99
C PRO A 160 11.51 -20.78 16.89
N ILE A 161 11.63 -19.63 16.19
CA ILE A 161 12.88 -18.87 16.10
C ILE A 161 12.99 -17.98 17.33
N LYS A 162 14.02 -18.21 18.17
CA LYS A 162 14.11 -17.55 19.48
C LYS A 162 14.61 -16.12 19.41
N ASN A 163 15.44 -15.79 18.44
CA ASN A 163 16.01 -14.45 18.28
C ASN A 163 15.88 -14.02 16.82
N VAL A 164 15.45 -12.78 16.61
CA VAL A 164 15.33 -12.17 15.27
C VAL A 164 16.09 -10.85 15.29
N VAL A 165 16.92 -10.63 14.29
CA VAL A 165 17.68 -9.38 14.11
C VAL A 165 17.32 -8.81 12.74
N PHE A 166 16.69 -7.66 12.72
CA PHE A 166 16.48 -6.88 11.50
C PHE A 166 17.67 -5.97 11.27
N ARG A 167 18.37 -6.14 10.16
CA ARG A 167 19.55 -5.33 9.80
C ARG A 167 19.20 -4.37 8.66
N ASN A 168 19.65 -3.12 8.77
CA ASN A 168 19.53 -2.12 7.73
C ASN A 168 20.77 -2.16 6.83
N ILE A 169 20.71 -2.87 5.71
CA ILE A 169 21.77 -2.96 4.71
C ILE A 169 21.25 -2.37 3.41
N VAL A 170 21.67 -1.16 3.09
CA VAL A 170 21.15 -0.38 1.95
C VAL A 170 21.56 -1.03 0.62
N GLU A 171 22.84 -1.41 0.50
CA GLU A 171 23.38 -1.94 -0.74
C GLU A 171 22.93 -3.38 -0.99
N GLU A 172 22.28 -3.63 -2.14
CA GLU A 172 21.78 -4.95 -2.55
C GLU A 172 22.89 -6.02 -2.57
N THR A 173 24.03 -5.71 -3.19
CA THR A 173 25.17 -6.63 -3.27
C THR A 173 25.65 -7.08 -1.90
N ASN A 174 25.65 -6.20 -0.89
CA ASN A 174 26.03 -6.56 0.47
C ASN A 174 24.98 -7.49 1.12
N ARG A 175 23.69 -7.33 0.80
CA ARG A 175 22.64 -8.27 1.24
C ARG A 175 22.85 -9.65 0.61
N THR A 176 23.12 -9.69 -0.69
CA THR A 176 23.41 -10.93 -1.43
C THR A 176 24.62 -11.67 -0.85
N ILE A 177 25.74 -10.96 -0.64
CA ILE A 177 26.95 -11.55 -0.02
C ILE A 177 26.65 -12.07 1.39
N GLY A 178 25.90 -11.29 2.20
CA GLY A 178 25.52 -11.71 3.55
C GLY A 178 24.70 -12.99 3.57
N LEU A 179 23.78 -13.18 2.60
CA LEU A 179 23.02 -14.41 2.45
C LEU A 179 23.93 -15.59 2.01
N GLU A 180 24.81 -15.38 1.02
CA GLU A 180 25.71 -16.40 0.49
C GLU A 180 26.73 -16.91 1.53
N THR A 181 27.19 -16.02 2.42
CA THR A 181 28.11 -16.34 3.50
C THR A 181 27.43 -16.90 4.76
N GLY A 182 26.09 -16.85 4.83
CA GLY A 182 25.32 -17.28 5.99
C GLY A 182 25.30 -16.25 7.13
N GLU A 183 25.73 -15.01 6.89
CA GLU A 183 25.57 -13.90 7.84
C GLU A 183 24.10 -13.45 7.93
N LEU A 184 23.36 -13.58 6.83
CA LEU A 184 21.93 -13.29 6.74
C LEU A 184 21.15 -14.57 6.39
N ASP A 185 19.99 -14.73 7.02
CA ASP A 185 19.10 -15.84 6.76
C ASP A 185 17.99 -15.50 5.75
N ILE A 186 17.62 -14.21 5.68
CA ILE A 186 16.53 -13.69 4.85
C ILE A 186 16.95 -12.33 4.30
N ILE A 187 16.77 -12.13 3.00
CA ILE A 187 16.98 -10.83 2.33
C ILE A 187 15.78 -10.45 1.47
N TYR A 188 15.50 -9.15 1.40
CA TYR A 188 14.36 -8.57 0.67
C TYR A 188 14.82 -7.78 -0.55
N ASP A 189 13.94 -7.65 -1.53
CA ASP A 189 14.05 -6.75 -2.69
C ASP A 189 15.35 -6.98 -3.48
N ILE A 190 15.56 -8.22 -3.93
CA ILE A 190 16.69 -8.59 -4.77
C ILE A 190 16.27 -8.56 -6.23
N GLN A 191 17.09 -7.98 -7.09
CA GLN A 191 16.77 -7.76 -8.49
C GLN A 191 17.87 -8.29 -9.43
N GLY A 192 17.57 -8.29 -10.72
CA GLY A 192 18.54 -8.51 -11.79
C GLY A 192 19.29 -9.83 -11.72
N MET A 193 20.60 -9.76 -11.94
CA MET A 193 21.45 -10.94 -12.00
C MET A 193 21.58 -11.64 -10.66
N ASP A 194 21.58 -10.92 -9.55
CA ASP A 194 21.68 -11.49 -8.21
C ASP A 194 20.45 -12.33 -7.90
N LYS A 195 19.25 -11.88 -8.27
CA LYS A 195 18.02 -12.66 -8.15
C LYS A 195 18.09 -13.99 -8.92
N ASN A 196 18.52 -13.94 -10.18
CA ASN A 196 18.63 -15.14 -11.02
C ASN A 196 19.69 -16.12 -10.45
N LYS A 197 20.83 -15.59 -10.03
CA LYS A 197 21.91 -16.37 -9.40
C LYS A 197 21.41 -17.11 -8.15
N LEU A 198 20.71 -16.41 -7.27
CA LEU A 198 20.18 -16.99 -6.02
C LEU A 198 19.02 -17.97 -6.28
N LYS A 199 18.20 -17.72 -7.30
CA LYS A 199 17.12 -18.63 -7.70
C LYS A 199 17.64 -19.99 -8.16
N ASP A 200 18.77 -20.01 -8.85
CA ASP A 200 19.37 -21.23 -9.42
C ASP A 200 20.28 -21.96 -8.42
N ASP A 201 20.47 -21.43 -7.21
CA ASP A 201 21.31 -22.02 -6.17
C ASP A 201 20.47 -22.78 -5.14
N ASP A 202 20.68 -24.09 -5.07
CA ASP A 202 19.95 -25.03 -4.18
C ASP A 202 20.04 -24.72 -2.68
N ARG A 203 20.93 -23.85 -2.25
CA ARG A 203 21.05 -23.39 -0.85
C ARG A 203 19.92 -22.45 -0.43
N PHE A 204 19.29 -21.83 -1.39
CA PHE A 204 18.32 -20.75 -1.15
C PHE A 204 16.91 -21.08 -1.65
N VAL A 205 15.96 -20.29 -1.22
CA VAL A 205 14.57 -20.33 -1.70
C VAL A 205 14.15 -18.90 -2.06
N LEU A 206 13.89 -18.65 -3.35
CA LEU A 206 13.25 -17.41 -3.80
C LEU A 206 11.73 -17.54 -3.61
N ILE A 207 11.15 -16.60 -2.89
CA ILE A 207 9.71 -16.45 -2.67
C ILE A 207 9.29 -15.14 -3.32
N GLU A 208 8.38 -15.20 -4.29
CA GLU A 208 7.82 -14.04 -4.95
C GLU A 208 6.32 -13.99 -4.72
N GLY A 209 5.77 -12.80 -4.61
CA GLY A 209 4.35 -12.58 -4.43
C GLY A 209 3.90 -11.19 -4.83
N PRO A 210 2.60 -11.00 -5.10
CA PRO A 210 2.07 -9.71 -5.47
C PRO A 210 2.17 -8.72 -4.31
N GLN A 211 2.53 -7.48 -4.61
CA GLN A 211 2.41 -6.35 -3.71
C GLN A 211 1.07 -5.66 -3.94
N ALA A 212 0.36 -5.25 -2.89
CA ALA A 212 -0.88 -4.51 -3.02
C ALA A 212 -0.58 -3.05 -3.39
N SER A 213 0.09 -2.85 -4.50
CA SER A 213 0.51 -1.53 -4.99
C SER A 213 0.43 -1.43 -6.51
N LEU A 214 0.45 -0.19 -6.98
CA LEU A 214 0.40 0.20 -8.38
C LEU A 214 1.47 1.27 -8.64
N THR A 215 2.19 1.17 -9.76
CA THR A 215 2.94 2.31 -10.33
C THR A 215 2.17 2.88 -11.51
N TYR A 216 2.05 4.19 -11.57
CA TYR A 216 1.25 4.87 -12.59
C TYR A 216 1.88 6.16 -13.09
N LEU A 217 1.53 6.54 -14.32
CA LEU A 217 1.74 7.85 -14.92
C LEU A 217 0.48 8.69 -14.71
N GLY A 218 0.56 9.74 -13.89
CA GLY A 218 -0.56 10.66 -13.64
C GLY A 218 -0.53 11.86 -14.56
N PHE A 219 -1.71 12.37 -14.91
CA PHE A 219 -1.92 13.58 -15.73
C PHE A 219 -2.48 14.70 -14.88
N ASN A 220 -1.96 15.92 -15.00
CA ASN A 220 -2.61 17.08 -14.40
C ASN A 220 -3.77 17.57 -15.29
N MET A 221 -4.97 17.13 -14.97
CA MET A 221 -6.16 17.42 -15.76
C MET A 221 -6.64 18.88 -15.71
N LYS A 222 -5.98 19.74 -14.89
CA LYS A 222 -6.19 21.20 -14.89
C LYS A 222 -5.33 21.92 -15.92
N LYS A 223 -4.39 21.23 -16.57
CA LYS A 223 -3.45 21.83 -17.53
C LYS A 223 -3.68 21.30 -18.93
N ALA A 224 -3.74 22.21 -19.91
CA ALA A 224 -3.65 21.83 -21.31
C ALA A 224 -2.23 21.29 -21.60
N PRO A 225 -2.13 20.24 -22.43
CA PRO A 225 -3.20 19.62 -23.17
C PRO A 225 -3.88 18.41 -22.46
N TYR A 226 -3.54 18.14 -21.17
CA TYR A 226 -3.99 16.95 -20.42
C TYR A 226 -5.44 17.05 -19.92
N ASP A 227 -6.08 18.22 -20.02
CA ASP A 227 -7.52 18.42 -19.84
C ASP A 227 -8.34 17.76 -20.98
N ASN A 228 -7.72 17.56 -22.17
CA ASN A 228 -8.36 16.89 -23.29
C ASN A 228 -8.25 15.35 -23.17
N PRO A 229 -9.37 14.60 -23.09
CA PRO A 229 -9.35 13.15 -22.97
C PRO A 229 -8.67 12.43 -24.15
N LYS A 230 -8.76 12.97 -25.37
CA LYS A 230 -8.09 12.39 -26.55
C LYS A 230 -6.56 12.41 -26.43
N VAL A 231 -6.00 13.44 -25.78
CA VAL A 231 -4.56 13.50 -25.52
C VAL A 231 -4.13 12.42 -24.53
N ARG A 232 -4.88 12.22 -23.44
CA ARG A 232 -4.60 11.18 -22.45
C ARG A 232 -4.76 9.78 -23.06
N GLU A 233 -5.78 9.59 -23.90
CA GLU A 233 -5.99 8.35 -24.64
C GLU A 233 -4.87 8.07 -25.64
N ALA A 234 -4.42 9.09 -26.39
CA ALA A 234 -3.28 8.98 -27.31
C ALA A 234 -2.00 8.57 -26.59
N ILE A 235 -1.69 9.20 -25.46
CA ILE A 235 -0.54 8.83 -24.63
C ILE A 235 -0.67 7.37 -24.16
N SER A 236 -1.87 6.95 -23.76
CA SER A 236 -2.12 5.57 -23.31
C SER A 236 -1.89 4.54 -24.43
N TYR A 237 -2.27 4.84 -25.68
CA TYR A 237 -2.00 3.97 -26.83
C TYR A 237 -0.54 4.03 -27.32
N ALA A 238 0.24 5.04 -26.91
CA ALA A 238 1.65 5.11 -27.27
C ALA A 238 2.54 4.24 -26.37
N ILE A 239 2.05 3.83 -25.20
CA ILE A 239 2.86 3.13 -24.19
C ILE A 239 2.75 1.62 -24.37
N ASP A 240 3.92 0.95 -24.44
CA ASP A 240 4.10 -0.48 -24.23
C ASP A 240 4.68 -0.70 -22.82
N GLN A 241 3.95 -1.42 -21.97
CA GLN A 241 4.36 -1.74 -20.61
C GLN A 241 5.50 -2.77 -20.57
N LYS A 242 5.59 -3.65 -21.59
CA LYS A 242 6.54 -4.77 -21.57
C LYS A 242 8.00 -4.33 -21.44
N PRO A 243 8.53 -3.37 -22.23
CA PRO A 243 9.91 -2.89 -22.05
C PRO A 243 10.16 -2.30 -20.66
N ILE A 244 9.17 -1.62 -20.06
CA ILE A 244 9.29 -1.08 -18.71
C ILE A 244 9.41 -2.23 -17.69
N ILE A 245 8.54 -3.23 -17.78
CA ILE A 245 8.55 -4.39 -16.89
C ILE A 245 9.86 -5.17 -17.02
N ASP A 246 10.27 -5.47 -18.25
CA ASP A 246 11.45 -6.30 -18.51
C ASP A 246 12.76 -5.60 -18.12
N THR A 247 12.87 -4.28 -18.37
CA THR A 247 14.14 -3.57 -18.24
C THR A 247 14.29 -2.85 -16.90
N VAL A 248 13.23 -2.18 -16.41
CA VAL A 248 13.29 -1.40 -15.18
C VAL A 248 12.95 -2.26 -13.96
N PHE A 249 11.90 -3.09 -14.10
CA PHE A 249 11.48 -3.98 -13.00
C PHE A 249 12.10 -5.38 -13.11
N LEU A 250 12.90 -5.64 -14.15
CA LEU A 250 13.61 -6.91 -14.36
C LEU A 250 12.67 -8.13 -14.30
N GLY A 251 11.46 -7.97 -14.85
CA GLY A 251 10.41 -8.98 -14.83
C GLY A 251 9.65 -9.12 -13.50
N ALA A 252 9.93 -8.26 -12.50
CA ALA A 252 9.29 -8.34 -11.20
C ALA A 252 7.97 -7.55 -11.16
N GLY A 253 6.99 -7.98 -11.94
CA GLY A 253 5.65 -7.38 -11.93
C GLY A 253 4.79 -7.79 -13.11
N GLU A 254 3.53 -7.41 -13.04
CA GLU A 254 2.52 -7.65 -14.08
C GLU A 254 2.02 -6.33 -14.67
N ALA A 255 1.74 -6.33 -15.97
CA ALA A 255 1.19 -5.16 -16.66
C ALA A 255 -0.16 -4.75 -16.04
N ALA A 256 -0.21 -3.54 -15.47
CA ALA A 256 -1.40 -3.05 -14.82
C ALA A 256 -2.44 -2.54 -15.83
N ASN A 257 -3.71 -2.76 -15.50
CA ASN A 257 -4.85 -2.29 -16.29
C ASN A 257 -5.90 -1.56 -15.45
N SER A 258 -5.94 -1.78 -14.15
CA SER A 258 -6.87 -1.14 -13.24
C SER A 258 -6.15 -0.37 -12.13
N ILE A 259 -6.87 0.52 -11.46
CA ILE A 259 -6.34 1.41 -10.41
C ILE A 259 -5.98 0.67 -9.12
N ILE A 260 -6.48 -0.56 -8.93
CA ILE A 260 -6.09 -1.49 -7.86
C ILE A 260 -5.66 -2.81 -8.47
N GLY A 261 -4.80 -3.57 -7.77
CA GLY A 261 -4.26 -4.83 -8.27
C GLY A 261 -5.12 -6.05 -7.95
N PRO A 262 -4.81 -7.22 -8.58
CA PRO A 262 -5.59 -8.46 -8.44
C PRO A 262 -5.71 -9.00 -7.01
N ASN A 263 -4.76 -8.65 -6.14
CA ASN A 263 -4.74 -9.05 -4.73
C ASN A 263 -5.47 -8.09 -3.79
N VAL A 264 -6.20 -7.11 -4.33
CA VAL A 264 -7.09 -6.22 -3.59
C VAL A 264 -8.53 -6.67 -3.81
N TRP A 265 -9.28 -6.82 -2.72
CA TRP A 265 -10.70 -7.14 -2.82
C TRP A 265 -11.43 -6.12 -3.71
N GLY A 266 -12.35 -6.57 -4.57
CA GLY A 266 -13.07 -5.67 -5.49
C GLY A 266 -12.30 -5.28 -6.76
N TYR A 267 -11.12 -5.85 -7.00
CA TYR A 267 -10.43 -5.72 -8.29
C TYR A 267 -11.34 -6.17 -9.44
N TYR A 268 -11.30 -5.42 -10.53
CA TYR A 268 -11.93 -5.75 -11.78
C TYR A 268 -10.94 -5.62 -12.93
N ASP A 269 -10.83 -6.69 -13.74
CA ASP A 269 -9.94 -6.74 -14.92
C ASP A 269 -10.53 -5.92 -16.06
N VAL A 270 -10.23 -4.62 -16.10
CA VAL A 270 -10.69 -3.74 -17.18
C VAL A 270 -9.85 -3.95 -18.45
N GLU A 271 -10.41 -3.59 -19.60
CA GLU A 271 -9.73 -3.70 -20.89
C GLU A 271 -8.41 -2.92 -20.90
N LYS A 272 -7.32 -3.57 -21.30
CA LYS A 272 -5.98 -2.98 -21.40
C LYS A 272 -5.87 -2.06 -22.61
N TYR A 273 -5.05 -0.99 -22.47
CA TYR A 273 -4.52 -0.28 -23.63
C TYR A 273 -3.39 -1.12 -24.23
N THR A 274 -3.55 -1.52 -25.49
CA THR A 274 -2.48 -2.16 -26.24
C THR A 274 -1.85 -1.09 -27.14
N GLN A 275 -0.52 -1.04 -27.21
CA GLN A 275 0.20 -0.05 -28.00
C GLN A 275 -0.31 -0.04 -29.46
N ASP A 276 -0.68 1.15 -29.93
CA ASP A 276 -1.10 1.45 -31.30
C ASP A 276 -0.68 2.88 -31.65
N ILE A 277 0.51 2.99 -32.26
CA ILE A 277 1.13 4.29 -32.58
C ILE A 277 0.31 5.08 -33.62
N GLU A 278 -0.30 4.41 -34.60
CA GLU A 278 -1.08 5.09 -35.63
C GLU A 278 -2.41 5.64 -35.03
N LYS A 279 -3.06 4.87 -34.18
CA LYS A 279 -4.23 5.34 -33.42
C LYS A 279 -3.87 6.50 -32.50
N ALA A 280 -2.72 6.42 -31.80
CA ALA A 280 -2.23 7.48 -30.93
C ALA A 280 -2.01 8.80 -31.71
N LYS A 281 -1.36 8.74 -32.88
CA LYS A 281 -1.19 9.91 -33.76
C LYS A 281 -2.52 10.48 -34.26
N ALA A 282 -3.45 9.61 -34.66
CA ALA A 282 -4.78 10.05 -35.10
C ALA A 282 -5.53 10.81 -33.98
N LEU A 283 -5.50 10.29 -32.75
CA LEU A 283 -6.12 10.93 -31.58
C LEU A 283 -5.45 12.28 -31.26
N LEU A 284 -4.12 12.39 -31.36
CA LEU A 284 -3.44 13.68 -31.19
C LEU A 284 -3.83 14.69 -32.27
N ALA A 285 -3.91 14.27 -33.53
CA ALA A 285 -4.37 15.12 -34.61
C ALA A 285 -5.81 15.62 -34.40
N GLU A 286 -6.71 14.73 -33.97
CA GLU A 286 -8.09 15.10 -33.61
C GLU A 286 -8.16 16.04 -32.38
N ALA A 287 -7.17 15.95 -31.50
CA ALA A 287 -7.03 16.84 -30.35
C ALA A 287 -6.40 18.20 -30.69
N GLY A 288 -5.97 18.41 -31.95
CA GLY A 288 -5.34 19.64 -32.40
C GLY A 288 -3.79 19.65 -32.31
N TYR A 289 -3.17 18.50 -32.13
CA TYR A 289 -1.72 18.33 -32.00
C TYR A 289 -1.15 17.33 -33.04
N PRO A 290 -1.33 17.56 -34.35
CA PRO A 290 -0.93 16.60 -35.39
C PRO A 290 0.60 16.35 -35.43
N ASP A 291 1.40 17.35 -34.99
CA ASP A 291 2.87 17.26 -34.94
C ASP A 291 3.39 16.97 -33.52
N GLY A 292 2.49 16.66 -32.57
CA GLY A 292 2.82 16.49 -31.16
C GLY A 292 3.01 17.83 -30.43
N PHE A 293 3.67 17.78 -29.26
CA PHE A 293 3.93 18.96 -28.40
C PHE A 293 5.10 18.70 -27.45
N LYS A 294 5.58 19.78 -26.81
CA LYS A 294 6.56 19.69 -25.73
C LYS A 294 5.85 19.42 -24.40
N ALA A 295 6.35 18.47 -23.64
CA ALA A 295 5.77 17.99 -22.39
C ALA A 295 6.82 17.87 -21.30
N LYS A 296 6.38 17.86 -20.03
CA LYS A 296 7.23 17.63 -18.88
C LYS A 296 6.67 16.52 -17.99
N ILE A 297 7.56 15.68 -17.49
CA ILE A 297 7.23 14.69 -16.48
C ILE A 297 8.07 14.91 -15.22
N TRP A 298 7.41 14.96 -14.08
CA TRP A 298 8.08 15.01 -12.79
C TRP A 298 8.32 13.61 -12.23
N VAL A 299 9.54 13.38 -11.80
CA VAL A 299 9.97 12.20 -11.04
C VAL A 299 10.73 12.66 -9.81
N ASN A 300 10.73 11.87 -8.73
CA ASN A 300 11.68 12.10 -7.64
C ASN A 300 13.02 11.42 -7.93
N ASP A 301 13.94 11.46 -6.99
CA ASP A 301 15.29 10.84 -7.07
C ASP A 301 15.29 9.29 -7.05
N ASN A 302 14.11 8.64 -7.11
CA ASN A 302 13.97 7.19 -7.20
C ASN A 302 14.46 6.67 -8.58
N PRO A 303 15.47 5.76 -8.63
CA PRO A 303 16.02 5.26 -9.89
C PRO A 303 14.98 4.60 -10.79
N VAL A 304 14.11 3.75 -10.22
CA VAL A 304 13.05 3.04 -10.97
C VAL A 304 12.12 4.01 -11.68
N ARG A 305 11.74 5.11 -11.05
CA ARG A 305 10.90 6.15 -11.68
C ARG A 305 11.63 6.90 -12.78
N ARG A 306 12.91 7.22 -12.57
CA ARG A 306 13.73 7.88 -13.60
C ARG A 306 13.90 7.00 -14.83
N ASP A 307 14.24 5.73 -14.65
CA ASP A 307 14.43 4.78 -15.74
C ASP A 307 13.11 4.50 -16.47
N THR A 308 12.00 4.41 -15.74
CA THR A 308 10.65 4.36 -16.34
C THR A 308 10.37 5.59 -17.20
N ALA A 309 10.70 6.80 -16.71
CA ALA A 309 10.49 8.04 -17.47
C ALA A 309 11.33 8.09 -18.75
N VAL A 310 12.54 7.53 -18.76
CA VAL A 310 13.39 7.43 -19.96
C VAL A 310 12.75 6.56 -21.03
N ILE A 311 12.17 5.42 -20.67
CA ILE A 311 11.45 4.57 -21.63
C ILE A 311 10.18 5.29 -22.14
N LEU A 312 9.43 5.93 -21.25
CA LEU A 312 8.26 6.73 -21.66
C LEU A 312 8.64 7.87 -22.63
N GLN A 313 9.78 8.52 -22.42
CA GLN A 313 10.30 9.58 -23.28
C GLN A 313 10.54 9.04 -24.71
N ASP A 314 11.16 7.88 -24.84
CA ASP A 314 11.40 7.25 -26.15
C ASP A 314 10.10 6.83 -26.84
N GLN A 315 9.16 6.23 -26.09
CA GLN A 315 7.87 5.81 -26.64
C GLN A 315 7.00 6.99 -27.08
N LEU A 316 6.91 8.05 -26.29
CA LEU A 316 6.11 9.23 -26.60
C LEU A 316 6.68 10.06 -27.75
N LYS A 317 8.00 9.99 -27.98
CA LYS A 317 8.64 10.59 -29.14
C LYS A 317 8.09 10.04 -30.47
N GLN A 318 7.65 8.78 -30.51
CA GLN A 318 7.09 8.15 -31.70
C GLN A 318 5.79 8.81 -32.17
N ILE A 319 5.09 9.51 -31.27
CA ILE A 319 3.86 10.25 -31.56
C ILE A 319 4.08 11.77 -31.56
N GLY A 320 5.34 12.24 -31.62
CA GLY A 320 5.70 13.66 -31.69
C GLY A 320 5.74 14.38 -30.35
N ILE A 321 5.59 13.70 -29.22
CA ILE A 321 5.69 14.34 -27.89
C ILE A 321 7.17 14.40 -27.46
N ASP A 322 7.69 15.63 -27.33
CA ASP A 322 9.05 15.93 -26.84
C ASP A 322 9.01 16.06 -25.31
N LEU A 323 9.28 14.94 -24.62
CA LEU A 323 9.15 14.81 -23.17
C LEU A 323 10.44 15.20 -22.44
N ALA A 324 10.41 16.26 -21.63
CA ALA A 324 11.47 16.61 -20.69
C ALA A 324 11.25 15.95 -19.32
N ILE A 325 12.29 15.29 -18.81
CA ILE A 325 12.26 14.64 -17.48
C ILE A 325 12.83 15.60 -16.46
N GLU A 326 12.03 15.99 -15.45
CA GLU A 326 12.43 16.86 -14.35
C GLU A 326 12.51 16.04 -13.05
N THR A 327 13.73 15.90 -12.49
CA THR A 327 13.92 15.23 -11.18
C THR A 327 13.77 16.27 -10.07
N VAL A 328 12.84 16.02 -9.15
CA VAL A 328 12.47 16.92 -8.05
C VAL A 328 12.74 16.21 -6.72
N GLU A 329 13.30 16.93 -5.75
CA GLU A 329 13.47 16.40 -4.39
C GLU A 329 12.12 15.97 -3.81
N TRP A 330 12.10 14.91 -2.98
CA TRP A 330 10.86 14.25 -2.57
C TRP A 330 9.84 15.18 -1.88
N GLY A 331 10.28 16.02 -0.94
CA GLY A 331 9.39 16.97 -0.26
C GLY A 331 8.82 18.00 -1.23
N ALA A 332 9.67 18.58 -2.09
CA ALA A 332 9.26 19.52 -3.12
C ALA A 332 8.36 18.88 -4.19
N PHE A 333 8.59 17.60 -4.51
CA PHE A 333 7.74 16.81 -5.41
C PHE A 333 6.32 16.66 -4.82
N LEU A 334 6.22 16.28 -3.55
CA LEU A 334 4.92 16.12 -2.88
C LEU A 334 4.15 17.43 -2.81
N ASP A 335 4.82 18.51 -2.40
CA ASP A 335 4.21 19.83 -2.27
C ASP A 335 3.82 20.41 -3.64
N GLY A 336 4.71 20.33 -4.60
CA GLY A 336 4.45 20.85 -5.95
C GLY A 336 3.36 20.10 -6.67
N THR A 337 3.33 18.74 -6.57
CA THR A 337 2.24 17.97 -7.17
C THR A 337 0.90 18.20 -6.46
N ALA A 338 0.89 18.44 -5.16
CA ALA A 338 -0.30 18.83 -4.42
C ALA A 338 -0.87 20.18 -4.86
N ARG A 339 -0.01 21.16 -5.19
CA ARG A 339 -0.44 22.48 -5.75
C ARG A 339 -0.82 22.42 -7.23
N GLY A 340 -0.40 21.37 -7.96
CA GLY A 340 -0.62 21.23 -9.41
C GLY A 340 0.44 21.94 -10.26
N ASP A 341 1.68 22.08 -9.77
CA ASP A 341 2.79 22.72 -10.52
C ASP A 341 3.24 21.84 -11.70
N HIS A 342 3.11 20.52 -11.61
CA HIS A 342 3.47 19.53 -12.60
C HIS A 342 2.53 19.50 -13.83
N GLU A 343 2.98 18.85 -14.89
CA GLU A 343 2.17 18.47 -16.07
C GLU A 343 1.79 16.99 -15.98
N MET A 344 2.79 16.12 -16.07
CA MET A 344 2.70 14.68 -15.81
C MET A 344 3.62 14.30 -14.64
N PHE A 345 3.37 13.16 -14.01
CA PHE A 345 4.19 12.66 -12.92
C PHE A 345 4.17 11.13 -12.84
N LEU A 346 5.25 10.54 -12.34
CA LEU A 346 5.30 9.13 -11.97
C LEU A 346 5.20 8.98 -10.45
N LEU A 347 4.29 8.13 -10.01
CA LEU A 347 4.11 7.81 -8.60
C LEU A 347 3.67 6.36 -8.44
N GLY A 348 3.74 5.86 -7.21
CA GLY A 348 3.14 4.61 -6.80
C GLY A 348 2.08 4.83 -5.72
N TRP A 349 1.14 3.91 -5.62
CA TRP A 349 0.13 3.88 -4.57
C TRP A 349 -0.02 2.48 -3.99
N GLY A 350 0.11 2.37 -2.68
CA GLY A 350 -0.10 1.11 -1.96
C GLY A 350 -1.50 1.04 -1.37
N THR A 351 -2.26 0.00 -1.71
CA THR A 351 -3.56 -0.27 -1.11
C THR A 351 -3.36 -1.06 0.18
N VAL A 352 -2.83 -0.39 1.18
CA VAL A 352 -2.35 -1.00 2.44
C VAL A 352 -3.44 -1.68 3.26
N THR A 353 -4.70 -1.28 3.12
CA THR A 353 -5.86 -1.93 3.76
C THR A 353 -6.41 -3.09 2.93
N ARG A 354 -5.92 -3.28 1.72
CA ARG A 354 -6.39 -4.25 0.72
C ARG A 354 -7.89 -4.14 0.41
N ASP A 355 -8.44 -2.94 0.64
CA ASP A 355 -9.81 -2.56 0.32
C ASP A 355 -9.82 -1.40 -0.70
N PRO A 356 -10.71 -1.42 -1.71
CA PRO A 356 -10.79 -0.38 -2.74
C PRO A 356 -11.14 1.00 -2.19
N ASP A 357 -11.74 1.11 -1.01
CA ASP A 357 -12.02 2.40 -0.38
C ASP A 357 -10.70 3.19 -0.24
N TYR A 358 -9.69 2.62 0.39
CA TYR A 358 -8.38 3.25 0.49
C TYR A 358 -7.63 3.31 -0.86
N GLY A 359 -7.76 2.26 -1.68
CA GLY A 359 -7.00 2.14 -2.93
C GLY A 359 -7.47 3.10 -4.03
N ILE A 360 -8.74 3.48 -4.03
CA ILE A 360 -9.34 4.27 -5.10
C ILE A 360 -9.73 5.67 -4.63
N TYR A 361 -10.38 5.79 -3.47
CA TYR A 361 -10.93 7.05 -2.99
C TYR A 361 -9.89 8.17 -2.96
N GLU A 362 -8.74 7.92 -2.37
CA GLU A 362 -7.67 8.92 -2.22
C GLU A 362 -7.14 9.41 -3.58
N LEU A 363 -7.13 8.54 -4.59
CA LEU A 363 -6.55 8.86 -5.89
C LEU A 363 -7.49 9.62 -6.83
N VAL A 364 -8.83 9.47 -6.67
CA VAL A 364 -9.77 9.95 -7.68
C VAL A 364 -10.96 10.74 -7.14
N SER A 365 -11.21 10.77 -5.82
CA SER A 365 -12.26 11.61 -5.25
C SER A 365 -11.95 13.10 -5.45
N THR A 366 -12.97 13.87 -5.80
CA THR A 366 -12.86 15.34 -5.87
C THR A 366 -12.46 15.95 -4.52
N SER A 367 -12.88 15.35 -3.41
CA SER A 367 -12.57 15.82 -2.06
C SER A 367 -11.12 15.64 -1.64
N THR A 368 -10.36 14.78 -2.31
CA THR A 368 -8.96 14.46 -2.01
C THR A 368 -7.98 15.13 -2.99
N MET A 369 -8.43 16.09 -3.79
CA MET A 369 -7.58 16.82 -4.71
C MET A 369 -6.40 17.47 -3.99
N GLY A 370 -5.21 17.28 -4.52
CA GLY A 370 -3.97 17.86 -4.02
C GLY A 370 -3.25 16.99 -2.99
N ALA A 371 -3.11 17.45 -1.76
CA ALA A 371 -2.23 16.85 -0.75
C ALA A 371 -2.64 15.43 -0.32
N ALA A 372 -3.94 15.12 -0.29
CA ALA A 372 -4.43 13.84 0.18
C ALA A 372 -4.09 12.68 -0.77
N GLY A 373 -4.19 12.87 -2.10
CA GLY A 373 -3.86 11.78 -3.03
C GLY A 373 -4.19 12.06 -4.48
N ASN A 374 -5.31 12.72 -4.77
CA ASN A 374 -5.74 13.04 -6.14
C ASN A 374 -4.89 14.17 -6.76
N ARG A 375 -3.68 13.82 -7.14
CA ARG A 375 -2.71 14.73 -7.79
C ARG A 375 -2.97 14.90 -9.28
N SER A 376 -3.87 14.10 -9.85
CA SER A 376 -4.37 14.27 -11.22
C SER A 376 -5.41 15.38 -11.34
N PHE A 377 -5.93 15.88 -10.22
CA PHE A 377 -7.03 16.85 -10.17
C PHE A 377 -8.28 16.38 -10.93
N TYR A 378 -8.46 15.07 -10.94
CA TYR A 378 -9.64 14.43 -11.52
C TYR A 378 -10.89 14.79 -10.72
N SER A 379 -11.99 15.05 -11.41
CA SER A 379 -13.30 15.31 -10.82
C SER A 379 -14.39 14.74 -11.72
N ASN A 380 -15.18 13.84 -11.17
CA ASN A 380 -16.34 13.28 -11.84
C ASN A 380 -17.44 13.03 -10.80
N PRO A 381 -18.57 13.79 -10.86
CA PRO A 381 -19.64 13.67 -9.88
C PRO A 381 -20.26 12.26 -9.79
N THR A 382 -20.24 11.49 -10.89
CA THR A 382 -20.73 10.11 -10.88
C THR A 382 -19.77 9.23 -10.08
N VAL A 383 -18.44 9.38 -10.27
CA VAL A 383 -17.44 8.64 -9.50
C VAL A 383 -17.50 9.03 -8.03
N ASP A 384 -17.61 10.33 -7.71
CA ASP A 384 -17.72 10.79 -6.32
C ASP A 384 -18.95 10.16 -5.63
N LYS A 385 -20.09 10.10 -6.31
CA LYS A 385 -21.30 9.47 -5.78
C LYS A 385 -21.09 7.96 -5.55
N LEU A 386 -20.52 7.25 -6.54
CA LEU A 386 -20.26 5.82 -6.43
C LEU A 386 -19.23 5.50 -5.34
N LEU A 387 -18.22 6.36 -5.13
CA LEU A 387 -17.26 6.23 -4.04
C LEU A 387 -17.95 6.31 -2.67
N GLU A 388 -18.84 7.29 -2.47
CA GLU A 388 -19.60 7.39 -1.21
C GLU A 388 -20.58 6.21 -1.02
N GLU A 389 -21.20 5.72 -2.09
CA GLU A 389 -22.02 4.52 -2.05
C GLU A 389 -21.18 3.28 -1.69
N GLY A 390 -20.00 3.08 -2.31
CA GLY A 390 -19.12 1.96 -2.04
C GLY A 390 -18.53 1.96 -0.63
N ARG A 391 -18.36 3.12 -0.01
CA ARG A 391 -17.93 3.25 1.41
C ARG A 391 -19.00 2.78 2.39
N THR A 392 -20.28 2.98 2.04
CA THR A 392 -21.42 2.74 2.94
C THR A 392 -22.17 1.45 2.64
N GLU A 393 -22.00 0.83 1.47
CA GLU A 393 -22.64 -0.43 1.10
C GLU A 393 -22.04 -1.61 1.86
N LEU A 394 -22.83 -2.30 2.66
CA LEU A 394 -22.41 -3.42 3.49
C LEU A 394 -22.58 -4.79 2.80
N ASP A 395 -23.40 -4.88 1.75
CA ASP A 395 -23.54 -6.09 0.94
C ASP A 395 -22.32 -6.24 0.02
N PRO A 396 -21.51 -7.31 0.16
CA PRO A 396 -20.26 -7.45 -0.59
C PRO A 396 -20.46 -7.50 -2.11
N GLU A 397 -21.53 -8.12 -2.59
CA GLU A 397 -21.75 -8.26 -4.05
C GLU A 397 -22.21 -6.95 -4.68
N LYS A 398 -23.07 -6.20 -4.01
CA LYS A 398 -23.43 -4.84 -4.44
C LYS A 398 -22.24 -3.91 -4.41
N ARG A 399 -21.43 -3.99 -3.35
CA ARG A 399 -20.21 -3.21 -3.19
C ARG A 399 -19.18 -3.50 -4.30
N LYS A 400 -18.99 -4.78 -4.68
CA LYS A 400 -18.17 -5.16 -5.84
C LYS A 400 -18.68 -4.56 -7.14
N ALA A 401 -19.99 -4.57 -7.35
CA ALA A 401 -20.59 -3.98 -8.55
C ALA A 401 -20.33 -2.48 -8.65
N ILE A 402 -20.43 -1.75 -7.53
CA ILE A 402 -20.09 -0.32 -7.45
C ILE A 402 -18.62 -0.08 -7.82
N TYR A 403 -17.68 -0.81 -7.20
CA TYR A 403 -16.26 -0.63 -7.49
C TYR A 403 -15.85 -1.09 -8.90
N LYS A 404 -16.57 -2.07 -9.48
CA LYS A 404 -16.40 -2.40 -10.90
C LYS A 404 -16.77 -1.20 -11.78
N GLU A 405 -17.93 -0.58 -11.57
CA GLU A 405 -18.36 0.59 -12.34
C GLU A 405 -17.38 1.76 -12.21
N ILE A 406 -16.88 2.02 -11.01
CA ILE A 406 -15.84 3.04 -10.78
C ILE A 406 -14.60 2.75 -11.63
N GLN A 407 -14.09 1.50 -11.63
CA GLN A 407 -12.88 1.12 -12.37
C GLN A 407 -13.10 1.24 -13.90
N GLU A 408 -14.28 0.91 -14.40
CA GLU A 408 -14.65 1.10 -15.81
C GLU A 408 -14.69 2.58 -16.21
N ILE A 409 -15.23 3.46 -15.35
CA ILE A 409 -15.25 4.92 -15.59
C ILE A 409 -13.83 5.48 -15.58
N ILE A 410 -13.00 5.11 -14.59
CA ILE A 410 -11.61 5.56 -14.48
C ILE A 410 -10.81 5.13 -15.72
N ARG A 411 -11.03 3.90 -16.20
CA ARG A 411 -10.41 3.40 -17.43
C ARG A 411 -10.75 4.28 -18.65
N LYS A 412 -11.98 4.77 -18.72
CA LYS A 412 -12.46 5.64 -19.81
C LYS A 412 -11.98 7.08 -19.67
N ASP A 413 -11.98 7.62 -18.44
CA ASP A 413 -11.63 9.02 -18.19
C ASP A 413 -10.11 9.26 -18.15
N ILE A 414 -9.33 8.22 -17.87
CA ILE A 414 -7.86 8.19 -17.86
C ILE A 414 -7.25 9.33 -17.02
N PRO A 415 -7.55 9.46 -15.73
CA PRO A 415 -6.82 10.41 -14.86
C PRO A 415 -5.35 10.02 -14.71
N MET A 416 -5.04 8.76 -14.93
CA MET A 416 -3.71 8.18 -14.89
C MET A 416 -3.65 6.93 -15.79
N TYR A 417 -2.44 6.62 -16.29
CA TYR A 417 -2.14 5.38 -16.99
C TYR A 417 -1.48 4.40 -16.02
N MET A 418 -2.08 3.22 -15.84
CA MET A 418 -1.57 2.17 -14.95
C MET A 418 -0.40 1.45 -15.63
N ILE A 419 0.76 1.42 -14.98
CA ILE A 419 1.98 0.86 -15.60
C ILE A 419 2.19 -0.59 -15.16
N ILE A 420 2.29 -0.83 -13.86
CA ILE A 420 2.68 -2.14 -13.34
C ILE A 420 2.10 -2.38 -11.94
N TYR A 421 1.70 -3.63 -11.68
CA TYR A 421 1.55 -4.19 -10.34
C TYR A 421 2.89 -4.84 -9.97
N PRO A 422 3.69 -4.23 -9.08
CA PRO A 422 4.99 -4.79 -8.74
C PRO A 422 4.85 -6.07 -7.93
N LEU A 423 5.81 -6.98 -8.11
CA LEU A 423 6.02 -8.12 -7.24
C LEU A 423 7.06 -7.75 -6.17
N GLN A 424 6.83 -8.19 -4.95
CA GLN A 424 7.85 -8.24 -3.92
C GLN A 424 8.53 -9.60 -3.96
N ASN A 425 9.79 -9.65 -3.53
CA ASN A 425 10.52 -10.89 -3.42
C ASN A 425 11.36 -10.94 -2.14
N VAL A 426 11.56 -12.17 -1.69
CA VAL A 426 12.40 -12.51 -0.56
C VAL A 426 13.22 -13.73 -0.93
N VAL A 427 14.49 -13.73 -0.60
CA VAL A 427 15.33 -14.92 -0.69
C VAL A 427 15.72 -15.36 0.72
N THR A 428 15.52 -16.64 1.01
CA THR A 428 15.82 -17.22 2.32
C THR A 428 16.83 -18.34 2.20
N GLN A 429 17.55 -18.61 3.29
CA GLN A 429 18.27 -19.87 3.46
C GLN A 429 17.28 -21.03 3.39
N LYS A 430 17.67 -22.18 2.83
CA LYS A 430 16.82 -23.36 2.62
C LYS A 430 16.23 -23.98 3.90
N ASN A 431 16.87 -23.73 5.04
CA ASN A 431 16.41 -24.18 6.36
C ASN A 431 15.27 -23.35 6.93
N ILE A 432 15.02 -22.15 6.41
CA ILE A 432 13.85 -21.33 6.77
C ILE A 432 12.61 -21.94 6.13
N LYS A 433 11.61 -22.23 6.97
CA LYS A 433 10.36 -22.87 6.53
C LYS A 433 9.17 -21.99 6.87
N ASN A 434 8.10 -22.13 6.08
CA ASN A 434 6.82 -21.48 6.29
C ASN A 434 6.89 -19.94 6.29
N PHE A 435 7.91 -19.35 5.65
CA PHE A 435 7.94 -17.92 5.43
C PHE A 435 6.82 -17.51 4.47
N LYS A 436 6.07 -16.49 4.82
CA LYS A 436 4.99 -15.93 4.00
C LYS A 436 5.22 -14.46 3.76
N LEU A 437 4.98 -14.02 2.54
CA LEU A 437 4.93 -12.60 2.18
C LEU A 437 3.57 -12.02 2.58
N ASP A 438 3.59 -10.80 3.13
CA ASP A 438 2.38 -10.00 3.31
C ASP A 438 2.28 -9.01 2.14
N PRO A 439 1.22 -9.07 1.33
CA PRO A 439 1.05 -8.15 0.19
C PRO A 439 0.92 -6.67 0.57
N SER A 440 0.62 -6.38 1.84
CA SER A 440 0.45 -5.01 2.35
C SER A 440 1.76 -4.38 2.87
N ASN A 441 2.86 -5.13 2.90
CA ASN A 441 4.14 -4.71 3.45
C ASN A 441 5.21 -4.50 2.40
#